data_4c0b9dda02d5681f5b99e2e904585cf0
#
_entry.id   4c0b9dda02d5681f5b99e2e904585cf0
#
_cell.length_a   1.000
_cell.length_b   1.000
_cell.length_c   1.000
_cell.angle_alpha   90.00
_cell.angle_beta   90.00
_cell.angle_gamma   90.00
#
_symmetry.space_group_name_H-M   'P 1'
#
loop_
_entity.id
_entity.type
_entity.pdbx_description
1 polymer ?
#
loop_
_entity_poly.entity_id
_entity_poly.type
_entity_poly.pdbx_seq_one_letter_code
_entity_poly.pdbx_strand_id
1 'polypeptide(L)'
;MAKWKKAKTVCSVALSILAIGTLSAGMAFFFIHRSDSSSLSSSDQPSVTEVPPSHDVIEDESYLLNRNTHFGDSFRSELLNEEKIIYDAMVQHIVVERRSDDLHIDFSSVTKGFRNNHLVDQMIFYAFEALQNDYQESFRVTYPISIIRREGDMVREITLKFREQYPDRQEEVDTVLANIDLTVEKIRETGVSGSRYHTAKAIHDYICRKMSYDADAADKLEVPEANTILPLFGGGSRGRQFVCEGYARSFQLLCSRFDVPCVLVGGNVDTVAHAWNEVKMDDGKWYGVDVTWDDTGGYKPIYTHFLCGKNTVDEYSAVNATFSDEHHPDAGIFMWGESTFSYPELADERYEPANS
;
A
#
# COMPACT_ATOMS: atom_id res chain seq x y z
N MET A 1 21.04 13.94 20.64
CA MET A 1 21.24 12.71 21.43
C MET A 1 20.17 12.47 22.50
N ALA A 2 19.85 13.41 23.40
CA ALA A 2 18.85 13.14 24.46
C ALA A 2 17.40 12.97 23.98
N LYS A 3 16.95 13.65 22.91
CA LYS A 3 15.62 13.48 22.31
C LYS A 3 15.48 12.17 21.53
N TRP A 4 16.56 11.72 20.94
CA TRP A 4 16.61 10.47 20.18
C TRP A 4 16.54 9.23 21.11
N LYS A 5 17.25 9.28 22.26
CA LYS A 5 17.04 8.27 23.33
C LYS A 5 15.59 8.28 23.86
N LYS A 6 14.91 9.44 23.86
CA LYS A 6 13.49 9.51 24.21
C LYS A 6 12.58 8.87 23.15
N ALA A 7 12.88 8.98 21.86
CA ALA A 7 12.11 8.31 20.81
C ALA A 7 12.25 6.77 20.91
N LYS A 8 13.47 6.24 21.06
CA LYS A 8 13.67 4.80 21.37
C LYS A 8 13.05 4.40 22.72
N THR A 9 13.06 5.25 23.74
CA THR A 9 12.49 4.97 25.07
C THR A 9 10.96 5.12 25.08
N VAL A 10 10.38 6.03 24.32
CA VAL A 10 8.92 6.17 24.19
C VAL A 10 8.35 4.99 23.40
N CYS A 11 9.02 4.53 22.35
CA CYS A 11 8.68 3.25 21.71
C CYS A 11 8.76 2.05 22.67
N SER A 12 9.70 2.04 23.64
CA SER A 12 9.89 0.92 24.58
C SER A 12 8.93 0.91 25.76
N VAL A 13 8.21 1.99 26.10
CA VAL A 13 7.35 2.09 27.30
C VAL A 13 5.86 1.85 26.99
N ALA A 14 5.43 1.94 25.72
CA ALA A 14 4.04 1.65 25.31
C ALA A 14 3.71 0.14 25.25
N LEU A 15 4.55 -0.73 25.75
CA LEU A 15 4.63 -2.16 25.45
C LEU A 15 4.04 -3.09 26.49
N SER A 16 3.01 -2.73 27.13
CA SER A 16 2.34 -3.70 27.99
C SER A 16 0.84 -3.70 27.80
N ILE A 17 0.30 -3.71 26.59
CA ILE A 17 -1.10 -4.13 26.37
C ILE A 17 -1.40 -4.08 24.85
N LEU A 18 -1.81 -5.25 24.34
CA LEU A 18 -2.57 -5.51 23.13
C LEU A 18 -1.85 -5.62 21.78
N ALA A 19 -1.54 -6.86 21.45
CA ALA A 19 -1.78 -7.38 20.12
C ALA A 19 -3.28 -7.26 19.79
N ILE A 20 -3.70 -6.14 19.23
CA ILE A 20 -5.02 -5.97 18.56
C ILE A 20 -4.78 -5.04 17.41
N GLY A 21 -5.14 -5.53 16.22
CA GLY A 21 -4.97 -4.90 14.95
C GLY A 21 -5.29 -3.41 14.93
N THR A 22 -4.48 -2.68 14.20
CA THR A 22 -4.72 -1.29 13.87
C THR A 22 -6.05 -1.18 13.14
N LEU A 23 -7.07 -0.77 13.88
CA LEU A 23 -8.32 -0.28 13.32
C LEU A 23 -8.04 1.09 12.69
N SER A 24 -7.66 1.10 11.41
CA SER A 24 -8.00 2.25 10.59
C SER A 24 -9.50 2.36 10.59
N ALA A 25 -10.02 3.49 11.05
CA ALA A 25 -11.42 3.88 11.27
C ALA A 25 -12.47 2.88 10.75
N GLY A 26 -13.12 2.23 11.69
CA GLY A 26 -14.23 1.33 11.62
C GLY A 26 -14.95 1.12 10.30
N MET A 27 -14.84 -0.05 9.73
CA MET A 27 -15.93 -0.66 8.98
C MET A 27 -16.13 -2.09 9.46
N ALA A 28 -17.15 -2.26 10.29
CA ALA A 28 -17.75 -3.56 10.46
C ALA A 28 -18.35 -3.98 9.12
N PHE A 29 -17.85 -5.06 8.53
CA PHE A 29 -18.43 -5.65 7.35
C PHE A 29 -19.79 -6.26 7.73
N PHE A 30 -20.87 -5.58 7.39
CA PHE A 30 -22.16 -6.21 7.19
C PHE A 30 -22.24 -6.70 5.75
N PHE A 31 -22.07 -8.01 5.55
CA PHE A 31 -22.46 -8.65 4.32
C PHE A 31 -23.99 -8.54 4.18
N ILE A 32 -24.45 -7.57 3.39
CA ILE A 32 -25.83 -7.55 2.96
C ILE A 32 -25.91 -8.41 1.70
N HIS A 33 -26.18 -9.68 1.89
CA HIS A 33 -26.66 -10.56 0.84
C HIS A 33 -28.06 -10.09 0.44
N ARG A 34 -28.17 -9.40 -0.66
CA ARG A 34 -29.44 -9.18 -1.35
C ARG A 34 -29.55 -10.20 -2.48
N SER A 35 -30.09 -11.36 -2.18
CA SER A 35 -30.53 -12.30 -3.18
C SER A 35 -31.88 -11.85 -3.72
N ASP A 36 -31.89 -11.26 -4.91
CA ASP A 36 -33.13 -11.11 -5.67
C ASP A 36 -33.41 -12.43 -6.39
N SER A 37 -34.14 -13.30 -5.74
CA SER A 37 -34.78 -14.46 -6.34
C SER A 37 -36.15 -14.05 -6.88
N SER A 38 -36.24 -13.68 -8.17
CA SER A 38 -37.50 -13.69 -8.89
C SER A 38 -37.68 -15.04 -9.58
N SER A 39 -38.50 -15.89 -8.93
CA SER A 39 -39.02 -17.10 -9.53
C SER A 39 -40.00 -16.75 -10.66
N LEU A 40 -39.72 -17.19 -11.88
CA LEU A 40 -40.72 -17.37 -12.92
C LEU A 40 -40.75 -18.85 -13.31
N SER A 41 -41.94 -19.40 -13.19
CA SER A 41 -42.30 -20.80 -13.42
C SER A 41 -42.37 -21.14 -14.90
N SER A 42 -41.81 -22.29 -15.20
CA SER A 42 -42.15 -23.36 -16.15
C SER A 42 -42.97 -23.07 -17.43
N SER A 43 -42.47 -23.51 -18.59
CA SER A 43 -43.00 -24.66 -19.32
C SER A 43 -42.25 -24.95 -20.61
N ASP A 44 -41.96 -26.25 -20.79
CA ASP A 44 -41.82 -27.00 -22.05
C ASP A 44 -40.73 -26.67 -23.07
N GLN A 45 -39.68 -27.43 -23.01
CA GLN A 45 -38.87 -28.23 -23.95
C GLN A 45 -38.90 -27.92 -25.47
N PRO A 46 -37.77 -28.08 -26.21
CA PRO A 46 -37.06 -29.36 -26.31
C PRO A 46 -35.53 -29.27 -26.13
N SER A 47 -34.99 -30.41 -25.72
CA SER A 47 -33.57 -30.70 -25.52
C SER A 47 -32.78 -30.60 -26.80
N VAL A 48 -31.97 -29.58 -26.89
CA VAL A 48 -30.74 -29.63 -27.70
C VAL A 48 -29.60 -29.70 -26.69
N THR A 49 -28.98 -30.86 -26.61
CA THR A 49 -27.71 -31.02 -25.89
C THR A 49 -26.61 -30.34 -26.70
N GLU A 50 -26.55 -29.03 -26.62
CA GLU A 50 -25.27 -28.35 -26.87
C GLU A 50 -24.41 -28.62 -25.63
N VAL A 51 -23.36 -29.43 -25.83
CA VAL A 51 -22.26 -29.53 -24.88
C VAL A 51 -21.67 -28.12 -24.78
N PRO A 52 -21.83 -27.41 -23.67
CA PRO A 52 -21.20 -26.09 -23.56
C PRO A 52 -19.69 -26.26 -23.71
N PRO A 53 -18.98 -25.29 -24.34
CA PRO A 53 -17.54 -25.35 -24.39
C PRO A 53 -17.03 -25.51 -22.96
N SER A 54 -16.18 -26.52 -22.74
CA SER A 54 -15.60 -26.80 -21.43
C SER A 54 -14.65 -25.66 -21.06
N HIS A 55 -15.18 -24.61 -20.44
CA HIS A 55 -14.35 -23.64 -19.77
C HIS A 55 -14.10 -24.15 -18.35
N ASP A 56 -12.88 -23.91 -17.86
CA ASP A 56 -12.51 -24.26 -16.51
C ASP A 56 -13.33 -23.42 -15.54
N VAL A 57 -14.07 -24.07 -14.64
CA VAL A 57 -14.82 -23.40 -13.58
C VAL A 57 -14.02 -23.50 -12.28
N ILE A 58 -13.70 -22.35 -11.73
CA ILE A 58 -13.04 -22.25 -10.42
C ILE A 58 -14.10 -22.41 -9.35
N GLU A 59 -13.93 -23.43 -8.51
CA GLU A 59 -14.96 -23.85 -7.54
C GLU A 59 -14.69 -23.34 -6.13
N ASP A 60 -13.42 -23.15 -5.76
CA ASP A 60 -13.02 -22.78 -4.40
C ASP A 60 -11.84 -21.80 -4.38
N GLU A 61 -11.49 -21.36 -3.17
CA GLU A 61 -10.46 -20.35 -2.91
C GLU A 61 -9.03 -20.86 -3.12
N SER A 62 -8.81 -22.16 -3.28
CA SER A 62 -7.47 -22.71 -3.50
C SER A 62 -6.83 -22.17 -4.78
N TYR A 63 -7.66 -21.76 -5.75
CA TYR A 63 -7.20 -21.06 -6.94
C TYR A 63 -6.47 -19.75 -6.61
N LEU A 64 -6.98 -18.99 -5.64
CA LEU A 64 -6.44 -17.68 -5.24
C LEU A 64 -5.09 -17.80 -4.52
N LEU A 65 -4.74 -19.02 -4.05
CA LEU A 65 -3.44 -19.29 -3.43
C LEU A 65 -2.32 -19.51 -4.46
N ASN A 66 -2.66 -19.68 -5.75
CA ASN A 66 -1.69 -19.89 -6.82
C ASN A 66 -1.05 -18.57 -7.32
N ARG A 67 -0.79 -17.62 -6.41
CA ARG A 67 -0.10 -16.38 -6.73
C ARG A 67 1.38 -16.60 -6.97
N ASN A 68 1.96 -15.68 -7.75
CA ASN A 68 3.40 -15.64 -7.89
C ASN A 68 4.02 -15.17 -6.57
N THR A 69 4.85 -16.01 -5.95
CA THR A 69 5.56 -15.67 -4.71
C THR A 69 6.86 -14.92 -4.95
N HIS A 70 7.15 -14.60 -6.21
CA HIS A 70 8.35 -13.83 -6.56
C HIS A 70 7.97 -12.37 -6.78
N PHE A 71 8.38 -11.51 -5.85
CA PHE A 71 8.11 -10.08 -5.93
C PHE A 71 8.86 -9.44 -7.12
N GLY A 72 8.11 -8.70 -7.94
CA GLY A 72 8.66 -7.91 -9.06
C GLY A 72 9.03 -6.48 -8.64
N ASP A 73 8.41 -5.50 -9.26
CA ASP A 73 8.62 -4.08 -8.94
C ASP A 73 7.45 -3.46 -8.16
N SER A 74 6.35 -4.20 -8.00
CA SER A 74 5.14 -3.78 -7.28
C SER A 74 4.30 -5.00 -6.87
N PHE A 75 3.35 -4.81 -5.98
CA PHE A 75 2.41 -5.87 -5.56
C PHE A 75 1.55 -6.40 -6.71
N ARG A 76 1.35 -5.59 -7.76
CA ARG A 76 0.72 -6.07 -8.99
C ARG A 76 1.38 -7.33 -9.55
N SER A 77 2.70 -7.50 -9.38
CA SER A 77 3.43 -8.66 -9.92
C SER A 77 2.95 -9.99 -9.34
N GLU A 78 2.47 -10.01 -8.12
CA GLU A 78 1.97 -11.20 -7.43
C GLU A 78 0.50 -11.53 -7.74
N LEU A 79 -0.26 -10.59 -8.30
CA LEU A 79 -1.66 -10.79 -8.65
C LEU A 79 -1.84 -11.84 -9.74
N LEU A 80 -2.96 -12.57 -9.68
CA LEU A 80 -3.44 -13.43 -10.76
C LEU A 80 -3.82 -12.60 -11.99
N ASN A 81 -3.90 -13.21 -13.15
CA ASN A 81 -4.22 -12.49 -14.39
C ASN A 81 -5.59 -11.78 -14.32
N GLU A 82 -6.57 -12.41 -13.71
CA GLU A 82 -7.91 -11.88 -13.53
C GLU A 82 -7.91 -10.69 -12.53
N GLU A 83 -7.12 -10.81 -11.47
CA GLU A 83 -6.92 -9.73 -10.50
C GLU A 83 -6.19 -8.53 -11.11
N LYS A 84 -5.23 -8.76 -12.01
CA LYS A 84 -4.53 -7.69 -12.74
C LYS A 84 -5.46 -6.86 -13.61
N ILE A 85 -6.49 -7.48 -14.21
CA ILE A 85 -7.50 -6.73 -14.98
C ILE A 85 -8.24 -5.73 -14.07
N ILE A 86 -8.62 -6.19 -12.88
CA ILE A 86 -9.31 -5.35 -11.88
C ILE A 86 -8.38 -4.25 -11.37
N TYR A 87 -7.16 -4.62 -11.02
CA TYR A 87 -6.14 -3.70 -10.53
C TYR A 87 -5.82 -2.60 -11.56
N ASP A 88 -5.54 -2.97 -12.81
CA ASP A 88 -5.19 -2.02 -13.86
C ASP A 88 -6.33 -1.03 -14.15
N ALA A 89 -7.57 -1.52 -14.14
CA ALA A 89 -8.75 -0.66 -14.29
C ALA A 89 -8.87 0.33 -13.12
N MET A 90 -8.62 -0.12 -11.87
CA MET A 90 -8.63 0.76 -10.70
C MET A 90 -7.49 1.76 -10.73
N VAL A 91 -6.27 1.38 -11.13
CA VAL A 91 -5.14 2.31 -11.29
C VAL A 91 -5.50 3.40 -12.29
N GLN A 92 -6.02 3.04 -13.46
CA GLN A 92 -6.42 4.00 -14.48
C GLN A 92 -7.46 4.98 -13.92
N HIS A 93 -8.50 4.48 -13.26
CA HIS A 93 -9.62 5.26 -12.76
C HIS A 93 -9.23 6.17 -11.58
N ILE A 94 -8.60 5.59 -10.53
CA ILE A 94 -8.35 6.28 -9.26
C ILE A 94 -7.09 7.13 -9.33
N VAL A 95 -6.00 6.59 -9.89
CA VAL A 95 -4.67 7.21 -9.83
C VAL A 95 -4.45 8.14 -11.02
N VAL A 96 -4.67 7.63 -12.24
CA VAL A 96 -4.38 8.38 -13.47
C VAL A 96 -5.46 9.42 -13.75
N GLU A 97 -6.73 9.02 -13.77
CA GLU A 97 -7.87 9.90 -14.05
C GLU A 97 -8.34 10.70 -12.82
N ARG A 98 -7.88 10.33 -11.62
CA ARG A 98 -8.24 10.94 -10.33
C ARG A 98 -9.75 10.93 -10.07
N ARG A 99 -10.44 9.86 -10.48
CA ARG A 99 -11.88 9.65 -10.30
C ARG A 99 -12.19 8.83 -9.06
N SER A 100 -13.40 8.99 -8.52
CA SER A 100 -13.95 8.26 -7.37
C SER A 100 -15.40 7.80 -7.58
N ASP A 101 -15.94 8.00 -8.77
CA ASP A 101 -17.28 7.53 -9.17
C ASP A 101 -17.27 6.05 -9.56
N ASP A 102 -18.41 5.52 -10.03
CA ASP A 102 -18.56 4.11 -10.40
C ASP A 102 -17.59 3.72 -11.53
N LEU A 103 -16.85 2.64 -11.33
CA LEU A 103 -15.95 2.05 -12.33
C LEU A 103 -16.58 0.78 -12.91
N HIS A 104 -16.73 0.76 -14.24
CA HIS A 104 -17.22 -0.40 -14.99
C HIS A 104 -16.05 -1.14 -15.65
N ILE A 105 -15.92 -2.42 -15.36
CA ILE A 105 -14.84 -3.29 -15.87
C ILE A 105 -15.46 -4.35 -16.76
N ASP A 106 -15.10 -4.34 -18.06
CA ASP A 106 -15.43 -5.44 -18.96
C ASP A 106 -14.58 -6.66 -18.63
N PHE A 107 -15.23 -7.73 -18.21
CA PHE A 107 -14.60 -8.99 -17.81
C PHE A 107 -14.83 -10.11 -18.84
N SER A 108 -15.41 -9.77 -19.98
CA SER A 108 -15.81 -10.73 -21.02
C SER A 108 -14.64 -11.47 -21.69
N SER A 109 -13.43 -10.91 -21.62
CA SER A 109 -12.20 -11.54 -22.11
C SER A 109 -11.69 -12.69 -21.23
N VAL A 110 -12.17 -12.79 -19.99
CA VAL A 110 -11.81 -13.87 -19.08
C VAL A 110 -12.55 -15.14 -19.47
N THR A 111 -11.79 -16.19 -19.77
CA THR A 111 -12.32 -17.48 -20.26
C THR A 111 -12.62 -18.48 -19.14
N LYS A 112 -12.23 -18.16 -17.90
CA LYS A 112 -12.54 -18.99 -16.72
C LYS A 112 -13.88 -18.59 -16.12
N GLY A 113 -14.66 -19.59 -15.70
CA GLY A 113 -15.86 -19.40 -14.89
C GLY A 113 -15.50 -19.37 -13.41
N PHE A 114 -16.34 -18.70 -12.62
CA PHE A 114 -16.21 -18.67 -11.16
C PHE A 114 -17.51 -19.13 -10.52
N ARG A 115 -17.46 -20.12 -9.63
CA ARG A 115 -18.64 -20.78 -9.06
C ARG A 115 -19.59 -19.79 -8.37
N ASN A 116 -19.05 -18.79 -7.69
CA ASN A 116 -19.83 -17.84 -6.92
C ASN A 116 -19.19 -16.44 -6.91
N ASN A 117 -19.94 -15.45 -6.42
CA ASN A 117 -19.46 -14.08 -6.34
C ASN A 117 -18.40 -13.89 -5.26
N HIS A 118 -18.36 -14.70 -4.22
CA HIS A 118 -17.37 -14.59 -3.16
C HIS A 118 -15.92 -14.72 -3.70
N LEU A 119 -15.68 -15.63 -4.65
CA LEU A 119 -14.38 -15.74 -5.32
C LEU A 119 -14.00 -14.47 -6.08
N VAL A 120 -15.00 -13.83 -6.71
CA VAL A 120 -14.78 -12.57 -7.44
C VAL A 120 -14.53 -11.42 -6.46
N ASP A 121 -15.28 -11.37 -5.35
CA ASP A 121 -15.09 -10.36 -4.31
C ASP A 121 -13.71 -10.48 -3.66
N GLN A 122 -13.20 -11.68 -3.47
CA GLN A 122 -11.82 -11.88 -3.01
C GLN A 122 -10.78 -11.41 -4.03
N MET A 123 -10.97 -11.65 -5.32
CA MET A 123 -10.09 -11.09 -6.36
C MET A 123 -10.09 -9.56 -6.34
N ILE A 124 -11.27 -8.94 -6.16
CA ILE A 124 -11.40 -7.49 -6.02
C ILE A 124 -10.65 -7.02 -4.76
N PHE A 125 -10.77 -7.75 -3.66
CA PHE A 125 -10.08 -7.44 -2.42
C PHE A 125 -8.56 -7.42 -2.61
N TYR A 126 -7.98 -8.46 -3.17
CA TYR A 126 -6.53 -8.52 -3.39
C TYR A 126 -6.05 -7.46 -4.39
N ALA A 127 -6.82 -7.22 -5.45
CA ALA A 127 -6.50 -6.16 -6.40
C ALA A 127 -6.52 -4.76 -5.76
N PHE A 128 -7.49 -4.50 -4.88
CA PHE A 128 -7.59 -3.22 -4.17
C PHE A 128 -6.50 -3.09 -3.10
N GLU A 129 -6.16 -4.16 -2.40
CA GLU A 129 -5.09 -4.19 -1.42
C GLU A 129 -3.73 -3.89 -2.10
N ALA A 130 -3.45 -4.54 -3.22
CA ALA A 130 -2.26 -4.24 -4.03
C ALA A 130 -2.24 -2.78 -4.48
N LEU A 131 -3.37 -2.24 -4.94
CA LEU A 131 -3.50 -0.83 -5.33
C LEU A 131 -3.15 0.11 -4.17
N GLN A 132 -3.69 -0.13 -2.98
CA GLN A 132 -3.45 0.73 -1.82
C GLN A 132 -1.99 0.71 -1.35
N ASN A 133 -1.29 -0.39 -1.59
CA ASN A 133 0.12 -0.52 -1.25
C ASN A 133 1.05 0.00 -2.35
N ASP A 134 0.64 -0.07 -3.62
CA ASP A 134 1.43 0.46 -4.74
C ASP A 134 1.23 1.97 -4.93
N TYR A 135 0.02 2.50 -4.66
CA TYR A 135 -0.35 3.90 -4.95
C TYR A 135 -1.02 4.59 -3.76
N GLN A 136 -0.29 5.48 -3.12
CA GLN A 136 -0.76 6.21 -1.95
C GLN A 136 -1.86 7.25 -2.26
N GLU A 137 -2.07 7.60 -3.52
CA GLU A 137 -3.18 8.43 -3.98
C GLU A 137 -4.55 7.78 -3.77
N SER A 138 -4.57 6.45 -3.57
CA SER A 138 -5.77 5.70 -3.20
C SER A 138 -6.37 6.09 -1.85
N PHE A 139 -5.66 6.90 -1.03
CA PHE A 139 -6.17 7.42 0.25
C PHE A 139 -7.55 8.09 0.16
N ARG A 140 -7.94 8.52 -1.04
CA ARG A 140 -9.19 9.24 -1.28
C ARG A 140 -10.43 8.36 -1.26
N VAL A 141 -10.27 7.07 -1.52
CA VAL A 141 -11.38 6.13 -1.69
C VAL A 141 -11.34 5.01 -0.67
N THR A 142 -12.51 4.56 -0.27
CA THR A 142 -12.66 3.37 0.56
C THR A 142 -12.78 2.12 -0.32
N TYR A 143 -12.69 0.94 0.29
CA TYR A 143 -12.98 -0.32 -0.39
C TYR A 143 -14.34 -0.26 -1.09
N PRO A 144 -14.43 -0.66 -2.38
CA PRO A 144 -15.66 -0.51 -3.16
C PRO A 144 -16.71 -1.56 -2.83
N ILE A 145 -17.96 -1.21 -3.10
CA ILE A 145 -19.06 -2.22 -3.21
C ILE A 145 -19.05 -2.75 -4.64
N SER A 146 -19.03 -4.07 -4.80
CA SER A 146 -19.05 -4.72 -6.11
C SER A 146 -20.48 -5.04 -6.57
N ILE A 147 -20.72 -4.92 -7.87
CA ILE A 147 -21.91 -5.47 -8.56
C ILE A 147 -21.37 -6.34 -9.71
N ILE A 148 -21.70 -7.63 -9.67
CA ILE A 148 -21.15 -8.62 -10.61
C ILE A 148 -22.26 -9.11 -11.53
N ARG A 149 -22.13 -8.84 -12.85
CA ARG A 149 -23.02 -9.37 -13.87
C ARG A 149 -22.45 -10.65 -14.48
N ARG A 150 -23.27 -11.68 -14.55
CA ARG A 150 -22.87 -13.03 -14.95
C ARG A 150 -23.77 -13.63 -16.03
N GLU A 151 -23.21 -14.59 -16.75
CA GLU A 151 -23.93 -15.55 -17.61
C GLU A 151 -23.47 -16.96 -17.21
N GLY A 152 -24.30 -17.67 -16.45
CA GLY A 152 -23.87 -18.90 -15.78
C GLY A 152 -22.70 -18.67 -14.84
N ASP A 153 -21.64 -19.45 -14.98
CA ASP A 153 -20.40 -19.29 -14.21
C ASP A 153 -19.47 -18.19 -14.75
N MET A 154 -19.78 -17.64 -15.93
CA MET A 154 -18.97 -16.60 -16.55
C MET A 154 -19.30 -15.20 -16.02
N VAL A 155 -18.33 -14.49 -15.50
CA VAL A 155 -18.45 -13.07 -15.18
C VAL A 155 -18.25 -12.26 -16.47
N ARG A 156 -19.17 -11.33 -16.74
CA ARG A 156 -19.15 -10.48 -17.93
C ARG A 156 -18.75 -9.05 -17.62
N GLU A 157 -19.15 -8.57 -16.45
CA GLU A 157 -18.88 -7.19 -16.03
C GLU A 157 -18.79 -7.12 -14.51
N ILE A 158 -17.88 -6.29 -14.04
CA ILE A 158 -17.74 -5.93 -12.64
C ILE A 158 -17.93 -4.40 -12.55
N THR A 159 -18.88 -3.94 -11.75
CA THR A 159 -19.02 -2.54 -11.40
C THR A 159 -18.54 -2.32 -9.98
N LEU A 160 -17.55 -1.47 -9.79
CA LEU A 160 -17.03 -1.07 -8.48
C LEU A 160 -17.60 0.30 -8.13
N LYS A 161 -18.31 0.37 -7.01
CA LYS A 161 -18.86 1.62 -6.46
C LYS A 161 -17.98 2.10 -5.32
N PHE A 162 -17.15 3.08 -5.59
CA PHE A 162 -16.30 3.69 -4.58
C PHE A 162 -17.09 4.67 -3.72
N ARG A 163 -16.58 4.90 -2.52
CA ARG A 163 -16.97 6.02 -1.66
C ARG A 163 -15.74 6.86 -1.37
N GLU A 164 -15.92 8.15 -1.33
CA GLU A 164 -14.87 9.06 -0.90
C GLU A 164 -14.57 8.85 0.58
N GLN A 165 -13.29 8.76 0.91
CA GLN A 165 -12.84 8.65 2.30
C GLN A 165 -13.10 9.94 3.09
N TYR A 166 -13.10 11.10 2.40
CA TYR A 166 -13.26 12.42 2.99
C TYR A 166 -14.34 13.23 2.27
N PRO A 167 -15.63 12.78 2.28
CA PRO A 167 -16.69 13.38 1.46
C PRO A 167 -16.95 14.86 1.80
N ASP A 168 -16.77 15.24 3.07
CA ASP A 168 -16.99 16.62 3.54
C ASP A 168 -15.72 17.50 3.45
N ARG A 169 -14.62 16.98 2.91
CA ARG A 169 -13.30 17.65 2.83
C ARG A 169 -12.73 17.63 1.41
N GLN A 170 -13.56 17.64 0.38
CA GLN A 170 -13.13 17.50 -1.01
C GLN A 170 -12.15 18.60 -1.43
N GLU A 171 -12.38 19.86 -1.04
CA GLU A 171 -11.48 20.98 -1.33
C GLU A 171 -10.08 20.77 -0.74
N GLU A 172 -10.00 20.14 0.45
CA GLU A 172 -8.74 19.78 1.07
C GLU A 172 -8.05 18.65 0.32
N VAL A 173 -8.78 17.63 -0.10
CA VAL A 173 -8.25 16.54 -0.94
C VAL A 173 -7.68 17.08 -2.25
N ASP A 174 -8.39 17.98 -2.92
CA ASP A 174 -7.93 18.62 -4.15
C ASP A 174 -6.66 19.45 -3.92
N THR A 175 -6.59 20.15 -2.78
CA THR A 175 -5.39 20.90 -2.35
C THR A 175 -4.21 19.96 -2.13
N VAL A 176 -4.41 18.82 -1.47
CA VAL A 176 -3.37 17.81 -1.25
C VAL A 176 -2.85 17.28 -2.58
N LEU A 177 -3.73 16.94 -3.52
CA LEU A 177 -3.34 16.45 -4.84
C LEU A 177 -2.53 17.49 -5.62
N ALA A 178 -2.95 18.74 -5.61
CA ALA A 178 -2.20 19.84 -6.24
C ALA A 178 -0.82 20.05 -5.57
N ASN A 179 -0.75 19.93 -4.25
CA ASN A 179 0.50 20.09 -3.50
C ASN A 179 1.47 18.91 -3.70
N ILE A 180 0.98 17.72 -4.02
CA ILE A 180 1.83 16.59 -4.46
C ILE A 180 2.60 17.03 -5.73
N ASP A 181 1.88 17.48 -6.76
CA ASP A 181 2.49 17.88 -8.02
C ASP A 181 3.51 19.02 -7.83
N LEU A 182 3.16 20.04 -7.03
CA LEU A 182 4.07 21.14 -6.68
C LEU A 182 5.31 20.66 -5.90
N THR A 183 5.17 19.65 -5.06
CA THR A 183 6.28 19.09 -4.31
C THR A 183 7.24 18.33 -5.22
N VAL A 184 6.71 17.58 -6.17
CA VAL A 184 7.51 16.89 -7.19
C VAL A 184 8.35 17.89 -7.98
N GLU A 185 7.74 19.00 -8.44
CA GLU A 185 8.50 20.05 -9.15
C GLU A 185 9.61 20.67 -8.28
N LYS A 186 9.33 20.97 -7.02
CA LYS A 186 10.35 21.48 -6.09
C LYS A 186 11.52 20.53 -5.91
N ILE A 187 11.25 19.21 -5.83
CA ILE A 187 12.32 18.21 -5.74
C ILE A 187 13.11 18.16 -7.04
N ARG A 188 12.47 18.23 -8.21
CA ARG A 188 13.14 18.30 -9.51
C ARG A 188 14.07 19.49 -9.64
N GLU A 189 13.66 20.66 -9.15
CA GLU A 189 14.48 21.89 -9.14
C GLU A 189 15.75 21.76 -8.29
N THR A 190 15.82 20.81 -7.36
CA THR A 190 17.04 20.56 -6.57
C THR A 190 18.16 19.88 -7.38
N GLY A 191 17.94 19.61 -8.68
CA GLY A 191 18.93 19.00 -9.55
C GLY A 191 19.04 17.49 -9.38
N VAL A 192 17.91 16.82 -9.16
CA VAL A 192 17.85 15.35 -9.15
C VAL A 192 18.35 14.84 -10.49
N SER A 193 19.59 14.40 -10.52
CA SER A 193 20.26 13.92 -11.73
C SER A 193 20.02 12.41 -11.87
N GLY A 194 19.22 11.97 -12.81
CA GLY A 194 19.14 10.65 -13.48
C GLY A 194 19.47 9.35 -12.74
N SER A 195 19.93 9.40 -11.49
CA SER A 195 20.28 8.26 -10.64
C SER A 195 19.21 8.08 -9.56
N ARG A 196 18.76 6.87 -9.35
CA ARG A 196 17.82 6.53 -8.27
C ARG A 196 18.34 6.94 -6.89
N TYR A 197 19.65 6.86 -6.69
CA TYR A 197 20.30 7.29 -5.44
C TYR A 197 20.04 8.77 -5.13
N HIS A 198 20.33 9.66 -6.08
CA HIS A 198 20.13 11.09 -5.86
C HIS A 198 18.66 11.45 -5.69
N THR A 199 17.79 10.75 -6.43
CA THR A 199 16.34 10.91 -6.31
C THR A 199 15.84 10.48 -4.93
N ALA A 200 16.12 9.26 -4.52
CA ALA A 200 15.73 8.74 -3.22
C ALA A 200 16.25 9.61 -2.07
N LYS A 201 17.52 10.05 -2.19
CA LYS A 201 18.14 10.94 -1.20
C LYS A 201 17.45 12.31 -1.14
N ALA A 202 17.11 12.92 -2.28
CA ALA A 202 16.44 14.21 -2.30
C ALA A 202 15.03 14.13 -1.68
N ILE A 203 14.30 13.03 -1.93
CA ILE A 203 12.99 12.75 -1.33
C ILE A 203 13.12 12.58 0.19
N HIS A 204 14.05 11.74 0.63
CA HIS A 204 14.36 11.52 2.05
C HIS A 204 14.65 12.84 2.78
N ASP A 205 15.59 13.62 2.24
CA ASP A 205 15.99 14.92 2.80
C ASP A 205 14.83 15.92 2.82
N TYR A 206 13.96 15.88 1.80
CA TYR A 206 12.78 16.75 1.75
C TYR A 206 11.82 16.45 2.89
N ILE A 207 11.51 15.16 3.10
CA ILE A 207 10.58 14.73 4.15
C ILE A 207 11.14 15.08 5.53
N CYS A 208 12.38 14.70 5.84
CA CYS A 208 13.02 15.00 7.13
C CYS A 208 13.09 16.51 7.44
N ARG A 209 13.22 17.37 6.42
CA ARG A 209 13.22 18.84 6.62
C ARG A 209 11.85 19.44 6.77
N LYS A 210 10.79 18.77 6.33
CA LYS A 210 9.43 19.30 6.30
C LYS A 210 8.57 18.78 7.43
N MET A 211 8.89 17.61 7.96
CA MET A 211 8.07 16.88 8.90
C MET A 211 8.75 16.77 10.26
N SER A 212 7.97 16.40 11.25
CA SER A 212 8.45 16.00 12.56
C SER A 212 7.60 14.86 13.10
N TYR A 213 8.22 13.99 13.91
CA TYR A 213 7.53 12.86 14.52
C TYR A 213 6.50 13.30 15.55
N ASP A 214 5.29 12.74 15.46
CA ASP A 214 4.17 12.99 16.38
C ASP A 214 4.13 11.92 17.47
N ALA A 215 4.89 12.15 18.54
CA ALA A 215 4.92 11.23 19.67
C ALA A 215 3.57 11.11 20.39
N ASP A 216 2.75 12.17 20.36
CA ASP A 216 1.42 12.16 20.98
C ASP A 216 0.43 11.31 20.19
N ALA A 217 0.56 11.29 18.84
CA ALA A 217 -0.26 10.45 17.98
C ALA A 217 0.16 8.98 18.05
N ALA A 218 1.47 8.71 18.20
CA ALA A 218 1.98 7.35 18.33
C ALA A 218 1.43 6.63 19.58
N ASP A 219 1.22 7.39 20.67
CA ASP A 219 0.66 6.86 21.92
C ASP A 219 -0.89 6.72 21.88
N LYS A 220 -1.55 7.34 20.90
CA LYS A 220 -2.99 7.38 20.77
C LYS A 220 -3.39 6.70 19.45
N LEU A 221 -3.96 5.52 19.51
CA LEU A 221 -4.48 4.77 18.37
C LEU A 221 -5.58 5.50 17.57
N GLU A 222 -5.94 6.72 17.93
CA GLU A 222 -7.09 7.46 17.41
C GLU A 222 -6.73 8.65 16.50
N VAL A 223 -5.55 8.68 15.88
CA VAL A 223 -5.17 9.77 14.96
C VAL A 223 -4.88 9.26 13.56
N PRO A 224 -5.94 8.88 12.80
CA PRO A 224 -5.78 8.28 11.49
C PRO A 224 -4.97 9.14 10.51
N GLU A 225 -5.08 10.48 10.62
CA GLU A 225 -4.39 11.42 9.70
C GLU A 225 -2.86 11.35 9.79
N ALA A 226 -2.31 11.06 10.98
CA ALA A 226 -0.87 10.94 11.18
C ALA A 226 -0.25 9.73 10.45
N ASN A 227 -1.08 8.75 10.09
CA ASN A 227 -0.71 7.57 9.31
C ASN A 227 -0.83 7.78 7.79
N THR A 228 -1.26 8.95 7.35
CA THR A 228 -1.51 9.25 5.94
C THR A 228 -0.50 10.24 5.37
N ILE A 229 -0.59 10.46 4.05
CA ILE A 229 0.22 11.48 3.37
C ILE A 229 -0.25 12.93 3.61
N LEU A 230 -1.47 13.11 4.16
CA LEU A 230 -2.11 14.43 4.26
C LEU A 230 -1.23 15.52 4.90
N PRO A 231 -0.56 15.28 6.06
CA PRO A 231 0.22 16.33 6.71
C PRO A 231 1.38 16.87 5.87
N LEU A 232 2.03 16.06 5.03
CA LEU A 232 3.12 16.54 4.17
C LEU A 232 2.61 17.52 3.11
N PHE A 233 1.41 17.27 2.59
CA PHE A 233 0.85 18.01 1.46
C PHE A 233 -0.18 19.06 1.87
N GLY A 234 -0.21 19.42 3.14
CA GLY A 234 -1.00 20.55 3.66
C GLY A 234 -2.44 20.20 4.04
N GLY A 235 -2.75 18.90 4.16
CA GLY A 235 -4.00 18.42 4.72
C GLY A 235 -3.87 18.05 6.19
N GLY A 236 -5.02 17.76 6.80
CA GLY A 236 -5.11 17.31 8.18
C GLY A 236 -5.06 18.42 9.23
N SER A 237 -5.47 18.08 10.44
CA SER A 237 -5.60 19.01 11.57
C SER A 237 -4.31 19.17 12.39
N ARG A 238 -3.33 18.30 12.19
CA ARG A 238 -2.11 18.22 13.02
C ARG A 238 -0.90 18.97 12.45
N GLY A 239 -1.09 19.71 11.37
CA GLY A 239 0.01 20.39 10.70
C GLY A 239 0.98 19.40 10.07
N ARG A 240 2.28 19.55 10.27
CA ARG A 240 3.34 18.73 9.64
C ARG A 240 3.89 17.68 10.58
N GLN A 241 3.01 16.87 11.17
CA GLN A 241 3.39 15.83 12.12
C GLN A 241 2.87 14.47 11.66
N PHE A 242 3.76 13.49 11.66
CA PHE A 242 3.50 12.10 11.24
C PHE A 242 3.88 11.10 12.34
N VAL A 243 3.33 9.90 12.22
CA VAL A 243 3.96 8.68 12.74
C VAL A 243 4.69 7.93 11.61
N CYS A 244 5.32 6.81 11.92
CA CYS A 244 6.15 6.04 10.97
C CYS A 244 5.45 5.75 9.63
N GLU A 245 4.19 5.33 9.67
CA GLU A 245 3.42 5.03 8.46
C GLU A 245 3.24 6.25 7.56
N GLY A 246 3.02 7.45 8.12
CA GLY A 246 2.92 8.69 7.35
C GLY A 246 4.23 9.06 6.63
N TYR A 247 5.39 8.83 7.29
CA TYR A 247 6.71 8.97 6.66
C TYR A 247 6.88 8.00 5.51
N ALA A 248 6.61 6.72 5.74
CA ALA A 248 6.81 5.66 4.76
C ALA A 248 5.88 5.81 3.54
N ARG A 249 4.60 6.15 3.75
CA ARG A 249 3.64 6.43 2.67
C ARG A 249 4.05 7.64 1.83
N SER A 250 4.52 8.70 2.49
CA SER A 250 4.96 9.92 1.79
C SER A 250 6.22 9.69 0.96
N PHE A 251 7.15 8.88 1.48
CA PHE A 251 8.36 8.51 0.76
C PHE A 251 8.03 7.66 -0.47
N GLN A 252 7.18 6.65 -0.32
CA GLN A 252 6.74 5.80 -1.43
C GLN A 252 6.02 6.61 -2.52
N LEU A 253 5.07 7.48 -2.13
CA LEU A 253 4.37 8.35 -3.08
C LEU A 253 5.35 9.19 -3.91
N LEU A 254 6.30 9.82 -3.26
CA LEU A 254 7.27 10.64 -3.97
C LEU A 254 8.19 9.79 -4.85
N CYS A 255 8.62 8.62 -4.39
CA CYS A 255 9.40 7.69 -5.21
C CYS A 255 8.64 7.28 -6.49
N SER A 256 7.35 6.97 -6.40
CA SER A 256 6.53 6.60 -7.56
C SER A 256 6.45 7.72 -8.61
N ARG A 257 6.48 8.99 -8.18
CA ARG A 257 6.46 10.17 -9.06
C ARG A 257 7.78 10.41 -9.82
N PHE A 258 8.81 9.69 -9.44
CA PHE A 258 10.15 9.73 -10.07
C PHE A 258 10.55 8.37 -10.67
N ASP A 259 9.61 7.46 -10.87
CA ASP A 259 9.84 6.11 -11.41
C ASP A 259 10.90 5.31 -10.61
N VAL A 260 10.96 5.53 -9.30
CA VAL A 260 11.79 4.76 -8.37
C VAL A 260 10.92 3.69 -7.72
N PRO A 261 11.10 2.39 -8.03
CA PRO A 261 10.32 1.34 -7.41
C PRO A 261 10.56 1.34 -5.89
N CYS A 262 9.48 1.44 -5.14
CA CYS A 262 9.50 1.57 -3.69
C CYS A 262 8.25 0.90 -3.12
N VAL A 263 8.42 0.08 -2.10
CA VAL A 263 7.31 -0.55 -1.40
C VAL A 263 7.22 -0.03 0.04
N LEU A 264 5.99 0.05 0.53
CA LEU A 264 5.69 0.24 1.93
C LEU A 264 5.81 -1.11 2.62
N VAL A 265 6.62 -1.17 3.66
CA VAL A 265 6.77 -2.36 4.50
C VAL A 265 6.19 -2.07 5.87
N GLY A 266 5.36 -2.97 6.31
CA GLY A 266 4.90 -2.99 7.67
C GLY A 266 5.49 -4.16 8.44
N GLY A 267 5.69 -3.96 9.72
CA GLY A 267 6.27 -4.98 10.58
C GLY A 267 6.48 -4.47 11.98
N ASN A 268 7.49 -5.03 12.61
CA ASN A 268 7.84 -4.69 13.97
C ASN A 268 9.32 -4.31 14.06
N VAL A 269 9.61 -3.33 14.89
CA VAL A 269 10.96 -3.06 15.36
C VAL A 269 10.98 -3.41 16.85
N ASP A 270 11.84 -4.36 17.23
CA ASP A 270 11.74 -5.06 18.51
C ASP A 270 10.33 -5.68 18.67
N THR A 271 9.48 -5.06 19.48
CA THR A 271 8.10 -5.50 19.74
C THR A 271 7.08 -4.42 19.42
N VAL A 272 7.51 -3.34 18.73
CA VAL A 272 6.67 -2.19 18.38
C VAL A 272 6.31 -2.23 16.92
N ALA A 273 5.02 -2.12 16.61
CA ALA A 273 4.56 -1.99 15.23
C ALA A 273 5.23 -0.77 14.57
N HIS A 274 5.77 -0.98 13.38
CA HIS A 274 6.53 0.03 12.66
C HIS A 274 6.31 -0.09 11.15
N ALA A 275 6.55 1.00 10.43
CA ALA A 275 6.49 1.04 8.98
C ALA A 275 7.70 1.76 8.40
N TRP A 276 8.25 1.19 7.33
CA TRP A 276 9.39 1.71 6.58
C TRP A 276 9.24 1.43 5.09
N ASN A 277 10.28 1.62 4.33
CA ASN A 277 10.26 1.36 2.89
C ASN A 277 11.39 0.42 2.46
N GLU A 278 11.18 -0.27 1.36
CA GLU A 278 12.22 -0.92 0.59
C GLU A 278 12.24 -0.35 -0.83
N VAL A 279 13.43 -0.04 -1.33
CA VAL A 279 13.64 0.69 -2.59
C VAL A 279 14.53 -0.12 -3.52
N LYS A 280 14.11 -0.27 -4.78
CA LYS A 280 14.92 -0.93 -5.80
C LYS A 280 15.88 0.05 -6.46
N MET A 281 17.17 -0.22 -6.32
CA MET A 281 18.23 0.64 -6.83
C MET A 281 18.67 0.27 -8.25
N ASP A 282 19.62 1.03 -8.80
CA ASP A 282 20.08 0.88 -10.20
C ASP A 282 20.82 -0.44 -10.45
N ASP A 283 21.28 -1.12 -9.41
CA ASP A 283 21.86 -2.47 -9.46
C ASP A 283 20.80 -3.61 -9.50
N GLY A 284 19.52 -3.23 -9.47
CA GLY A 284 18.39 -4.16 -9.50
C GLY A 284 18.06 -4.82 -8.18
N LYS A 285 18.74 -4.49 -7.08
CA LYS A 285 18.50 -5.02 -5.74
C LYS A 285 17.67 -4.07 -4.89
N TRP A 286 17.10 -4.61 -3.81
CA TRP A 286 16.29 -3.86 -2.87
C TRP A 286 17.06 -3.49 -1.61
N TYR A 287 16.76 -2.31 -1.05
CA TYR A 287 17.43 -1.72 0.11
C TYR A 287 16.43 -1.06 1.04
N GLY A 288 16.59 -1.25 2.34
CA GLY A 288 15.75 -0.65 3.35
C GLY A 288 15.99 0.85 3.52
N VAL A 289 14.91 1.60 3.74
CA VAL A 289 14.93 3.04 4.05
C VAL A 289 13.94 3.31 5.17
N ASP A 290 14.43 3.81 6.31
CA ASP A 290 13.57 4.28 7.39
C ASP A 290 13.75 5.79 7.62
N VAL A 291 12.90 6.57 6.95
CA VAL A 291 12.91 8.03 7.05
C VAL A 291 12.53 8.52 8.44
N THR A 292 11.74 7.74 9.18
CA THR A 292 11.33 8.07 10.55
C THR A 292 12.52 8.12 11.50
N TRP A 293 13.39 7.14 11.38
CA TRP A 293 14.57 7.03 12.24
C TRP A 293 15.71 7.96 11.81
N ASP A 294 15.73 8.37 10.57
CA ASP A 294 16.69 9.33 10.04
C ASP A 294 16.26 10.80 10.25
N ASP A 295 15.00 11.05 10.68
CA ASP A 295 14.50 12.39 11.03
C ASP A 295 14.96 12.81 12.44
N THR A 296 15.83 13.80 12.49
CA THR A 296 16.36 14.35 13.75
C THR A 296 15.54 15.51 14.32
N GLY A 297 14.33 15.72 13.81
CA GLY A 297 13.40 16.76 14.28
C GLY A 297 13.72 18.16 13.79
N GLY A 298 13.98 18.32 12.50
CA GLY A 298 14.21 19.62 11.84
C GLY A 298 15.68 20.05 11.75
N TYR A 299 16.60 19.25 12.28
CA TYR A 299 18.02 19.36 12.03
C TYR A 299 18.41 18.73 10.69
N LYS A 300 19.71 18.69 10.41
CA LYS A 300 20.21 17.97 9.23
C LYS A 300 19.86 16.49 9.35
N PRO A 301 19.24 15.86 8.34
CA PRO A 301 18.94 14.44 8.39
C PRO A 301 20.21 13.60 8.53
N ILE A 302 20.10 12.46 9.18
CA ILE A 302 21.13 11.42 9.19
C ILE A 302 20.77 10.35 8.14
N TYR A 303 21.68 9.42 7.88
CA TYR A 303 21.51 8.40 6.85
C TYR A 303 21.84 7.00 7.38
N THR A 304 21.64 6.81 8.67
CA THR A 304 21.90 5.52 9.33
C THR A 304 21.01 4.44 8.74
N HIS A 305 19.75 4.79 8.46
CA HIS A 305 18.74 3.88 7.93
C HIS A 305 18.37 4.18 6.47
N PHE A 306 19.28 4.77 5.72
CA PHE A 306 19.10 5.08 4.30
C PHE A 306 19.83 4.08 3.42
N LEU A 307 19.08 3.37 2.56
CA LEU A 307 19.53 2.36 1.59
C LEU A 307 20.36 1.24 2.24
N CYS A 308 19.85 0.69 3.33
CA CYS A 308 20.46 -0.38 4.09
C CYS A 308 20.25 -1.75 3.42
N GLY A 309 21.31 -2.55 3.34
CA GLY A 309 21.18 -3.99 3.17
C GLY A 309 20.88 -4.66 4.51
N LYS A 310 20.51 -5.95 4.47
CA LYS A 310 20.13 -6.70 5.69
C LYS A 310 21.22 -6.72 6.75
N ASN A 311 22.51 -6.73 6.37
CA ASN A 311 23.66 -6.76 7.28
C ASN A 311 24.21 -5.36 7.62
N THR A 312 23.55 -4.29 7.17
CA THR A 312 23.98 -2.92 7.50
C THR A 312 23.83 -2.68 8.99
N VAL A 313 24.94 -2.42 9.67
CA VAL A 313 24.96 -2.16 11.12
C VAL A 313 24.43 -0.77 11.45
N ASP A 314 23.49 -0.66 12.41
CA ASP A 314 23.14 0.63 13.01
C ASP A 314 24.27 1.10 13.92
N GLU A 315 24.96 2.15 13.51
CA GLU A 315 26.09 2.76 14.27
C GLU A 315 25.65 3.36 15.63
N TYR A 316 24.37 3.51 15.87
CA TYR A 316 23.82 3.97 17.13
C TYR A 316 23.29 2.82 18.00
N SER A 317 23.27 1.60 17.48
CA SER A 317 22.88 0.42 18.25
C SER A 317 23.95 0.07 19.29
N ALA A 318 23.51 -0.10 20.53
CA ALA A 318 24.41 -0.49 21.62
C ALA A 318 24.95 -1.93 21.49
N VAL A 319 24.32 -2.73 20.65
CA VAL A 319 24.62 -4.15 20.43
C VAL A 319 25.11 -4.46 19.03
N ASN A 320 25.38 -3.44 18.22
CA ASN A 320 25.73 -3.54 16.80
C ASN A 320 24.66 -4.32 16.00
N ALA A 321 23.39 -4.07 16.27
CA ALA A 321 22.30 -4.68 15.54
C ALA A 321 22.37 -4.26 14.05
N THR A 322 22.02 -5.18 13.18
CA THR A 322 21.90 -4.92 11.76
C THR A 322 20.48 -4.41 11.41
N PHE A 323 20.30 -3.90 10.21
CA PHE A 323 18.97 -3.46 9.76
C PHE A 323 17.93 -4.58 9.90
N SER A 324 18.27 -5.82 9.53
CA SER A 324 17.37 -6.97 9.67
C SER A 324 17.22 -7.48 11.11
N ASP A 325 18.16 -7.19 12.00
CA ASP A 325 17.98 -7.49 13.42
C ASP A 325 16.97 -6.55 14.09
N GLU A 326 16.78 -5.36 13.53
CA GLU A 326 15.86 -4.36 14.06
C GLU A 326 14.52 -4.33 13.32
N HIS A 327 14.50 -4.53 12.00
CA HIS A 327 13.31 -4.44 11.15
C HIS A 327 12.81 -5.83 10.75
N HIS A 328 11.71 -6.26 11.37
CA HIS A 328 11.08 -7.55 11.13
C HIS A 328 9.80 -7.36 10.33
N PRO A 329 9.81 -7.58 9.00
CA PRO A 329 8.60 -7.48 8.19
C PRO A 329 7.55 -8.49 8.67
N ASP A 330 6.30 -8.05 8.77
CA ASP A 330 5.20 -8.98 8.98
C ASP A 330 5.00 -9.82 7.70
N ALA A 331 4.66 -11.10 7.87
CA ALA A 331 4.23 -11.91 6.75
C ALA A 331 2.88 -11.40 6.26
N GLY A 332 2.89 -10.66 5.16
CA GLY A 332 1.69 -10.17 4.51
C GLY A 332 1.31 -8.73 4.80
N ILE A 333 0.46 -8.19 3.93
CA ILE A 333 0.03 -6.82 3.98
C ILE A 333 -0.99 -6.58 5.10
N PHE A 334 -0.88 -5.43 5.70
CA PHE A 334 -1.38 -4.92 6.96
C PHE A 334 -2.88 -4.95 7.21
N MET A 335 -3.77 -5.08 6.24
CA MET A 335 -5.11 -4.57 6.47
C MET A 335 -6.13 -5.54 7.04
N TRP A 336 -6.01 -6.87 6.83
CA TRP A 336 -7.17 -7.74 7.10
C TRP A 336 -6.85 -9.18 7.55
N GLY A 337 -5.69 -9.45 8.11
CA GLY A 337 -5.32 -10.78 8.54
C GLY A 337 -4.27 -11.42 7.64
N GLU A 338 -4.35 -12.72 7.41
CA GLU A 338 -3.35 -13.46 6.66
C GLU A 338 -3.24 -12.98 5.21
N SER A 339 -2.30 -12.08 4.92
CA SER A 339 -1.97 -11.71 3.56
C SER A 339 -1.08 -12.76 2.91
N THR A 340 -1.29 -12.95 1.61
CA THR A 340 -0.48 -13.87 0.79
C THR A 340 0.59 -13.15 0.00
N PHE A 341 0.71 -11.83 0.15
CA PHE A 341 1.74 -11.05 -0.53
C PHE A 341 3.08 -11.15 0.20
N SER A 342 4.16 -11.14 -0.54
CA SER A 342 5.53 -11.13 -0.04
C SER A 342 6.18 -9.76 -0.19
N TYR A 343 7.25 -9.51 0.57
CA TYR A 343 8.12 -8.37 0.35
C TYR A 343 9.36 -8.79 -0.44
N PRO A 344 10.03 -7.86 -1.13
CA PRO A 344 11.27 -8.14 -1.83
C PRO A 344 12.39 -8.55 -0.86
N GLU A 345 13.33 -9.36 -1.35
CA GLU A 345 14.51 -9.71 -0.57
C GLU A 345 15.52 -8.56 -0.61
N LEU A 346 15.96 -8.10 0.55
CA LEU A 346 17.01 -7.07 0.67
C LEU A 346 18.38 -7.59 0.22
N ALA A 347 19.18 -6.68 -0.35
CA ALA A 347 20.60 -6.90 -0.55
C ALA A 347 21.31 -7.20 0.79
N ASP A 348 22.47 -7.82 0.72
CA ASP A 348 23.26 -8.12 1.94
C ASP A 348 23.86 -6.85 2.55
N GLU A 349 24.47 -6.00 1.74
CA GLU A 349 25.23 -4.83 2.18
C GLU A 349 24.52 -3.53 1.76
N ARG A 350 24.87 -2.41 2.40
CA ARG A 350 24.39 -1.07 2.06
C ARG A 350 24.64 -0.76 0.59
N TYR A 351 23.73 -0.04 -0.03
CA TYR A 351 23.93 0.47 -1.39
C TYR A 351 25.08 1.46 -1.47
N GLU A 352 26.01 1.19 -2.37
CA GLU A 352 27.10 2.11 -2.70
C GLU A 352 26.82 2.70 -4.09
N PRO A 353 26.59 4.02 -4.20
CA PRO A 353 26.40 4.65 -5.50
C PRO A 353 27.64 4.47 -6.35
N ALA A 354 27.48 4.08 -7.60
CA ALA A 354 28.59 4.09 -8.55
C ALA A 354 29.21 5.49 -8.57
N ASN A 355 30.50 5.61 -8.40
CA ASN A 355 31.22 6.87 -8.39
C ASN A 355 30.83 7.69 -9.64
N SER A 356 30.08 8.76 -9.41
CA SER A 356 29.71 9.75 -10.42
C SER A 356 30.84 10.74 -10.65
#